data_3b1e699976ed3d6766ec76f830144a05
#
_entry.id   3b1e699976ed3d6766ec76f830144a05
#
_cell.length_a   1.000
_cell.length_b   1.000
_cell.length_c   1.000
_cell.angle_alpha   90.00
_cell.angle_beta   90.00
_cell.angle_gamma   90.00
#
_symmetry.space_group_name_H-M   'P 1'
#
loop_
_entity.id
_entity.type
_entity.pdbx_description
1 polymer ?
#
loop_
_entity_poly.entity_id
_entity_poly.type
_entity_poly.pdbx_seq_one_letter_code
_entity_poly.pdbx_strand_id
1 'polypeptide(L)'
;MTTADNQPLGQALAENQAFLQTMFGGSSDFYTKSFTICGCRCCIAMFAGLSSPEKLCIMVLHALGQGVPGCKAGPQLVQYLAEQSCLPTEQTPITTRTQLVEALAGGMAVLLAEGSGQALAFSTQDMPGRSVTNPSGEGNMRGPQDAFTEHLRNNISQLRRQFRTGSFTAEICTANTRAKTEYAICYDTALAPADVVQTLKQRLAGVQIPVLLDSTYFASFLKQDKLNLFPAAAYTERPATACARICEGKIVILVSGSPLAMVVPSFFAEHFECLDDYSSGAVFAGLIRLLKYLAFLLAVFGPGLYVMAVSFAPELIPVHLLAKLAQGEASTPLPPMPEMLAVTLLLEIVREAGLRAPKSISHTVSLVGALIIGETAVSAGIISVPVLTMAAAATIATLAVPALYEQSILFRFAVILLAGLFGVPGLACGALLILAMACGSDPFGYDYLYPLMPLGKAALRDGFVRAIWSRLAQKGEVLPRHAKE
;
A
#
# COMPACT_ATOMS: atom_id res chain seq x y z
N MET A 1 -3.38 6.12 -23.92
CA MET A 1 -4.26 5.58 -24.96
C MET A 1 -3.68 6.00 -26.29
N THR A 2 -3.07 5.08 -27.00
CA THR A 2 -2.50 5.30 -28.33
C THR A 2 -3.62 5.22 -29.37
N THR A 3 -3.55 6.04 -30.41
CA THR A 3 -4.54 6.22 -31.49
C THR A 3 -4.83 4.95 -32.36
N ALA A 4 -4.34 3.77 -31.96
CA ALA A 4 -4.56 2.48 -32.65
C ALA A 4 -5.82 1.72 -32.20
N ASP A 5 -6.55 2.20 -31.16
CA ASP A 5 -7.52 1.37 -30.45
C ASP A 5 -8.98 1.47 -30.93
N ASN A 6 -9.28 2.28 -31.91
CA ASN A 6 -10.65 2.42 -32.44
C ASN A 6 -10.93 1.45 -33.63
N GLN A 7 -10.24 0.31 -33.64
CA GLN A 7 -10.49 -0.70 -34.65
C GLN A 7 -11.85 -1.38 -34.47
N PRO A 8 -12.60 -1.65 -35.53
CA PRO A 8 -13.83 -2.43 -35.42
C PRO A 8 -13.54 -3.86 -34.96
N LEU A 9 -14.53 -4.50 -34.36
CA LEU A 9 -14.44 -5.91 -34.00
C LEU A 9 -14.30 -6.77 -35.26
N GLY A 10 -13.44 -7.78 -35.21
CA GLY A 10 -13.29 -8.76 -36.25
C GLY A 10 -14.55 -9.61 -36.38
N GLN A 11 -14.87 -10.05 -37.62
CA GLN A 11 -15.97 -10.98 -37.83
C GLN A 11 -15.65 -12.41 -37.38
N ALA A 12 -14.36 -12.78 -37.38
CA ALA A 12 -13.91 -14.08 -36.89
C ALA A 12 -13.80 -14.07 -35.37
N LEU A 13 -14.49 -15.00 -34.70
CA LEU A 13 -14.45 -15.15 -33.24
C LEU A 13 -13.01 -15.36 -32.73
N ALA A 14 -12.21 -16.13 -33.49
CA ALA A 14 -10.83 -16.43 -33.15
C ALA A 14 -9.94 -15.17 -33.08
N GLU A 15 -10.16 -14.18 -33.94
CA GLU A 15 -9.44 -12.91 -33.93
C GLU A 15 -9.74 -12.10 -32.66
N ASN A 16 -11.01 -12.00 -32.31
CA ASN A 16 -11.45 -11.30 -31.11
C ASN A 16 -10.96 -12.00 -29.83
N GLN A 17 -10.95 -13.34 -29.82
CA GLN A 17 -10.40 -14.11 -28.70
C GLN A 17 -8.90 -13.93 -28.58
N ALA A 18 -8.14 -13.94 -29.69
CA ALA A 18 -6.71 -13.69 -29.68
C ALA A 18 -6.38 -12.26 -29.14
N PHE A 19 -7.18 -11.28 -29.56
CA PHE A 19 -7.06 -9.92 -29.04
C PHE A 19 -7.29 -9.86 -27.53
N LEU A 20 -8.37 -10.47 -27.01
CA LEU A 20 -8.66 -10.53 -25.58
C LEU A 20 -7.57 -11.28 -24.81
N GLN A 21 -7.05 -12.37 -25.38
CA GLN A 21 -5.97 -13.13 -24.77
C GLN A 21 -4.65 -12.33 -24.72
N THR A 22 -4.38 -11.51 -25.72
CA THR A 22 -3.20 -10.64 -25.72
C THR A 22 -3.33 -9.52 -24.69
N MET A 23 -4.53 -8.95 -24.54
CA MET A 23 -4.78 -7.83 -23.62
C MET A 23 -4.92 -8.29 -22.17
N PHE A 24 -5.60 -9.38 -21.91
CA PHE A 24 -5.99 -9.80 -20.56
C PHE A 24 -5.48 -11.18 -20.16
N GLY A 25 -4.84 -11.93 -21.05
CA GLY A 25 -4.44 -13.32 -20.82
C GLY A 25 -3.40 -13.51 -19.71
N GLY A 26 -2.68 -12.45 -19.34
CA GLY A 26 -1.79 -12.44 -18.18
C GLY A 26 -2.51 -12.26 -16.83
N SER A 27 -3.82 -11.95 -16.85
CA SER A 27 -4.59 -11.71 -15.62
C SER A 27 -5.38 -12.95 -15.21
N SER A 28 -5.17 -13.44 -14.00
CA SER A 28 -5.78 -14.69 -13.50
C SER A 28 -7.28 -14.55 -13.19
N ASP A 29 -7.81 -13.35 -13.11
CA ASP A 29 -9.22 -13.07 -12.89
C ASP A 29 -10.01 -12.91 -14.20
N PHE A 30 -9.32 -12.95 -15.37
CA PHE A 30 -9.97 -12.92 -16.68
C PHE A 30 -10.45 -14.31 -17.08
N TYR A 31 -11.73 -14.41 -17.41
CA TYR A 31 -12.38 -15.66 -17.76
C TYR A 31 -12.99 -15.59 -19.16
N THR A 32 -12.69 -16.57 -20.01
CA THR A 32 -13.32 -16.76 -21.30
C THR A 32 -13.82 -18.17 -21.45
N LYS A 33 -15.00 -18.35 -22.01
CA LYS A 33 -15.55 -19.67 -22.31
C LYS A 33 -16.24 -19.67 -23.68
N SER A 34 -15.82 -20.59 -24.53
CA SER A 34 -16.46 -20.85 -25.82
C SER A 34 -17.55 -21.93 -25.69
N PHE A 35 -18.66 -21.75 -26.39
CA PHE A 35 -19.80 -22.66 -26.41
C PHE A 35 -20.57 -22.46 -27.72
N THR A 36 -21.58 -23.32 -27.99
CA THR A 36 -22.38 -23.24 -29.20
C THR A 36 -23.84 -23.07 -28.80
N ILE A 37 -24.51 -22.06 -29.38
CA ILE A 37 -25.93 -21.80 -29.24
C ILE A 37 -26.55 -21.82 -30.64
N CYS A 38 -27.59 -22.61 -30.85
CA CYS A 38 -28.33 -22.73 -32.12
C CYS A 38 -27.42 -22.97 -33.34
N GLY A 39 -26.32 -23.71 -33.18
CA GLY A 39 -25.33 -23.96 -34.22
C GLY A 39 -24.31 -22.84 -34.43
N CYS A 40 -24.44 -21.69 -33.76
CA CYS A 40 -23.46 -20.61 -33.81
C CYS A 40 -22.42 -20.76 -32.70
N ARG A 41 -21.12 -20.62 -33.05
CA ARG A 41 -20.05 -20.55 -32.07
C ARG A 41 -20.06 -19.20 -31.37
N CYS A 42 -20.06 -19.22 -30.04
CA CYS A 42 -20.06 -18.03 -29.22
C CYS A 42 -18.93 -18.11 -28.17
N CYS A 43 -18.51 -16.97 -27.71
CA CYS A 43 -17.58 -16.85 -26.57
C CYS A 43 -18.12 -15.81 -25.59
N ILE A 44 -18.12 -16.15 -24.31
CA ILE A 44 -18.34 -15.21 -23.24
C ILE A 44 -16.98 -14.84 -22.65
N ALA A 45 -16.79 -13.53 -22.42
CA ALA A 45 -15.66 -12.97 -21.73
C ALA A 45 -16.14 -12.14 -20.54
N MET A 46 -15.48 -12.28 -19.38
CA MET A 46 -15.80 -11.51 -18.16
C MET A 46 -14.64 -11.52 -17.19
N PHE A 47 -14.67 -10.61 -16.23
CA PHE A 47 -13.79 -10.65 -15.06
C PHE A 47 -14.47 -11.29 -13.85
N ALA A 48 -13.85 -12.32 -13.29
CA ALA A 48 -14.31 -12.95 -12.07
C ALA A 48 -14.23 -11.95 -10.90
N GLY A 49 -15.36 -11.78 -10.18
CA GLY A 49 -15.45 -10.82 -9.07
C GLY A 49 -15.95 -9.42 -9.45
N LEU A 50 -15.97 -9.04 -10.74
CA LEU A 50 -16.72 -7.86 -11.21
C LEU A 50 -18.07 -8.25 -11.80
N SER A 51 -18.12 -9.34 -12.58
CA SER A 51 -19.36 -9.93 -13.11
C SER A 51 -19.75 -11.15 -12.30
N SER A 52 -21.03 -11.31 -12.02
CA SER A 52 -21.57 -12.50 -11.38
C SER A 52 -21.79 -13.62 -12.39
N PRO A 53 -21.07 -14.75 -12.27
CA PRO A 53 -21.34 -15.93 -13.08
C PRO A 53 -22.77 -16.46 -12.88
N GLU A 54 -23.31 -16.31 -11.66
CA GLU A 54 -24.64 -16.74 -11.30
C GLU A 54 -25.73 -15.91 -12.02
N LYS A 55 -25.61 -14.57 -11.98
CA LYS A 55 -26.50 -13.68 -12.74
C LYS A 55 -26.42 -13.96 -14.24
N LEU A 56 -25.20 -14.15 -14.76
CA LEU A 56 -24.99 -14.49 -16.16
C LEU A 56 -25.64 -15.83 -16.51
N CYS A 57 -25.50 -16.85 -15.68
CA CYS A 57 -26.07 -18.16 -15.89
C CYS A 57 -27.62 -18.11 -15.87
N ILE A 58 -28.20 -17.51 -14.86
CA ILE A 58 -29.66 -17.46 -14.67
C ILE A 58 -30.32 -16.54 -15.70
N MET A 59 -29.79 -15.35 -15.90
CA MET A 59 -30.43 -14.30 -16.69
C MET A 59 -30.16 -14.42 -18.20
N VAL A 60 -28.99 -14.93 -18.59
CA VAL A 60 -28.56 -14.96 -19.99
C VAL A 60 -28.47 -16.38 -20.52
N LEU A 61 -27.65 -17.23 -19.95
CA LEU A 61 -27.36 -18.55 -20.48
C LEU A 61 -28.54 -19.51 -20.36
N HIS A 62 -29.33 -19.44 -19.30
CA HIS A 62 -30.55 -20.27 -19.17
C HIS A 62 -31.59 -19.88 -20.20
N ALA A 63 -31.82 -18.57 -20.39
CA ALA A 63 -32.76 -18.07 -21.39
C ALA A 63 -32.31 -18.44 -22.82
N LEU A 64 -31.04 -18.35 -23.14
CA LEU A 64 -30.47 -18.77 -24.41
C LEU A 64 -30.53 -20.29 -24.62
N GLY A 65 -30.38 -21.07 -23.56
CA GLY A 65 -30.41 -22.53 -23.60
C GLY A 65 -31.77 -23.11 -23.92
N GLN A 66 -32.87 -22.35 -23.70
CA GLN A 66 -34.25 -22.74 -24.09
C GLN A 66 -34.48 -22.65 -25.59
N GLY A 67 -33.56 -22.11 -26.37
CA GLY A 67 -33.62 -21.99 -27.82
C GLY A 67 -34.00 -20.59 -28.28
N VAL A 68 -33.35 -20.16 -29.34
CA VAL A 68 -33.62 -18.87 -30.01
C VAL A 68 -34.28 -19.16 -31.35
N PRO A 69 -35.57 -18.84 -31.53
CA PRO A 69 -36.27 -19.19 -32.77
C PRO A 69 -35.64 -18.51 -34.00
N GLY A 70 -35.30 -19.30 -35.03
CA GLY A 70 -34.92 -18.78 -36.34
C GLY A 70 -33.49 -18.30 -36.52
N CYS A 71 -32.66 -18.33 -35.48
CA CYS A 71 -31.25 -17.85 -35.57
C CYS A 71 -30.30 -18.98 -35.98
N LYS A 72 -29.73 -18.86 -37.21
CA LYS A 72 -28.73 -19.80 -37.75
C LYS A 72 -27.35 -19.18 -37.93
N ALA A 73 -27.20 -17.87 -37.70
CA ALA A 73 -25.97 -17.13 -37.90
C ALA A 73 -25.69 -16.18 -36.72
N GLY A 74 -24.42 -15.93 -36.43
CA GLY A 74 -23.99 -15.07 -35.33
C GLY A 74 -24.58 -13.65 -35.35
N PRO A 75 -24.61 -12.93 -36.48
CA PRO A 75 -25.23 -11.61 -36.55
C PRO A 75 -26.71 -11.61 -36.19
N GLN A 76 -27.45 -12.63 -36.64
CA GLN A 76 -28.88 -12.78 -36.31
C GLN A 76 -29.10 -13.03 -34.81
N LEU A 77 -28.22 -13.80 -34.18
CA LEU A 77 -28.26 -14.06 -32.75
C LEU A 77 -28.02 -12.77 -31.95
N VAL A 78 -27.00 -11.99 -32.29
CA VAL A 78 -26.69 -10.73 -31.65
C VAL A 78 -27.83 -9.71 -31.79
N GLN A 79 -28.38 -9.59 -33.02
CA GLN A 79 -29.51 -8.70 -33.28
C GLN A 79 -30.77 -9.13 -32.53
N TYR A 80 -31.10 -10.42 -32.52
CA TYR A 80 -32.23 -10.96 -31.76
C TYR A 80 -32.10 -10.67 -30.28
N LEU A 81 -30.94 -10.86 -29.71
CA LEU A 81 -30.68 -10.57 -28.28
C LEU A 81 -30.81 -9.08 -27.98
N ALA A 82 -30.33 -8.22 -28.85
CA ALA A 82 -30.37 -6.78 -28.68
C ALA A 82 -31.77 -6.17 -28.83
N GLU A 83 -32.59 -6.69 -29.77
CA GLU A 83 -33.83 -6.03 -30.17
C GLU A 83 -35.09 -6.78 -29.74
N GLN A 84 -35.04 -8.11 -29.65
CA GLN A 84 -36.23 -8.94 -29.50
C GLN A 84 -36.27 -9.79 -28.24
N SER A 85 -35.16 -9.90 -27.50
CA SER A 85 -35.12 -10.72 -26.30
C SER A 85 -35.72 -10.03 -25.08
N CYS A 86 -36.49 -10.79 -24.30
CA CYS A 86 -37.00 -10.35 -22.99
C CYS A 86 -36.01 -10.62 -21.85
N LEU A 87 -34.68 -10.49 -22.11
CA LEU A 87 -33.69 -10.67 -21.07
C LEU A 87 -33.74 -9.55 -20.05
N PRO A 88 -33.84 -9.83 -18.73
CA PRO A 88 -34.00 -8.85 -17.69
C PRO A 88 -32.69 -8.15 -17.29
N THR A 89 -31.83 -7.89 -18.27
CA THR A 89 -30.54 -7.21 -18.11
C THR A 89 -30.38 -6.12 -19.16
N GLU A 90 -29.79 -5.01 -18.75
CA GLU A 90 -29.39 -3.97 -19.69
C GLU A 90 -28.35 -4.54 -20.67
N GLN A 91 -28.56 -4.26 -21.94
CA GLN A 91 -27.74 -4.78 -23.03
C GLN A 91 -27.15 -3.61 -23.81
N THR A 92 -25.85 -3.62 -23.99
CA THR A 92 -25.15 -2.58 -24.74
C THR A 92 -24.43 -3.21 -25.92
N PRO A 93 -24.77 -2.82 -27.19
CA PRO A 93 -24.05 -3.30 -28.37
C PRO A 93 -22.65 -2.70 -28.43
N ILE A 94 -21.68 -3.52 -28.75
CA ILE A 94 -20.25 -3.18 -28.87
C ILE A 94 -19.82 -3.40 -30.31
N THR A 95 -19.20 -2.41 -30.93
CA THR A 95 -18.73 -2.44 -32.32
C THR A 95 -17.22 -2.26 -32.44
N THR A 96 -16.55 -1.72 -31.42
CA THR A 96 -15.12 -1.43 -31.45
C THR A 96 -14.37 -2.17 -30.32
N ARG A 97 -13.07 -2.39 -30.57
CA ARG A 97 -12.18 -3.01 -29.55
C ARG A 97 -12.07 -2.17 -28.29
N THR A 98 -12.09 -0.86 -28.40
CA THR A 98 -12.08 0.06 -27.24
C THR A 98 -13.31 -0.14 -26.36
N GLN A 99 -14.50 -0.15 -26.97
CA GLN A 99 -15.76 -0.41 -26.24
C GLN A 99 -15.76 -1.78 -25.57
N LEU A 100 -15.16 -2.79 -26.23
CA LEU A 100 -15.02 -4.13 -25.66
C LEU A 100 -14.17 -4.12 -24.38
N VAL A 101 -13.03 -3.45 -24.41
CA VAL A 101 -12.14 -3.31 -23.24
C VAL A 101 -12.83 -2.52 -22.13
N GLU A 102 -13.50 -1.41 -22.45
CA GLU A 102 -14.22 -0.58 -21.49
C GLU A 102 -15.38 -1.32 -20.82
N ALA A 103 -16.17 -2.07 -21.58
CA ALA A 103 -17.27 -2.87 -21.05
C ALA A 103 -16.77 -3.97 -20.08
N LEU A 104 -15.74 -4.70 -20.46
CA LEU A 104 -15.12 -5.72 -19.62
C LEU A 104 -14.50 -5.10 -18.35
N ALA A 105 -13.75 -4.01 -18.49
CA ALA A 105 -13.17 -3.28 -17.37
C ALA A 105 -14.24 -2.65 -16.46
N GLY A 106 -15.42 -2.32 -17.03
CA GLY A 106 -16.60 -1.87 -16.30
C GLY A 106 -17.33 -2.97 -15.53
N GLY A 107 -16.92 -4.24 -15.69
CA GLY A 107 -17.53 -5.39 -15.00
C GLY A 107 -18.73 -6.00 -15.74
N MET A 108 -18.92 -5.68 -17.01
CA MET A 108 -19.92 -6.33 -17.83
C MET A 108 -19.41 -7.67 -18.36
N ALA A 109 -20.30 -8.63 -18.55
CA ALA A 109 -20.00 -9.83 -19.31
C ALA A 109 -20.29 -9.59 -20.79
N VAL A 110 -19.38 -9.98 -21.67
CA VAL A 110 -19.52 -9.73 -23.10
C VAL A 110 -19.66 -11.05 -23.88
N LEU A 111 -20.69 -11.12 -24.69
CA LEU A 111 -20.93 -12.22 -25.65
C LEU A 111 -20.42 -11.82 -27.03
N LEU A 112 -19.52 -12.63 -27.54
CA LEU A 112 -19.02 -12.60 -28.93
C LEU A 112 -19.60 -13.75 -29.71
N ALA A 113 -20.05 -13.53 -30.95
CA ALA A 113 -20.59 -14.57 -31.83
C ALA A 113 -19.81 -14.65 -33.14
N GLU A 114 -19.61 -15.87 -33.64
CA GLU A 114 -18.93 -16.12 -34.93
C GLU A 114 -19.65 -15.44 -36.08
N GLY A 115 -18.90 -14.78 -36.94
CA GLY A 115 -19.43 -14.07 -38.11
C GLY A 115 -20.06 -12.70 -37.78
N SER A 116 -20.07 -12.26 -36.52
CA SER A 116 -20.63 -10.97 -36.14
C SER A 116 -19.52 -9.95 -35.91
N GLY A 117 -19.60 -8.80 -36.57
CA GLY A 117 -18.77 -7.62 -36.27
C GLY A 117 -19.26 -6.82 -35.06
N GLN A 118 -20.26 -7.33 -34.34
CA GLN A 118 -20.81 -6.74 -33.13
C GLN A 118 -20.82 -7.76 -31.99
N ALA A 119 -20.52 -7.29 -30.78
CA ALA A 119 -20.66 -8.05 -29.55
C ALA A 119 -21.76 -7.44 -28.68
N LEU A 120 -22.22 -8.17 -27.68
CA LEU A 120 -23.24 -7.71 -26.75
C LEU A 120 -22.72 -7.77 -25.32
N ALA A 121 -22.71 -6.62 -24.62
CA ALA A 121 -22.39 -6.55 -23.21
C ALA A 121 -23.66 -6.65 -22.37
N PHE A 122 -23.59 -7.46 -21.30
CA PHE A 122 -24.66 -7.64 -20.33
C PHE A 122 -24.27 -7.02 -18.99
N SER A 123 -25.18 -6.26 -18.40
CA SER A 123 -25.02 -5.68 -17.07
C SER A 123 -25.20 -6.76 -15.99
N THR A 124 -24.21 -7.62 -15.85
CA THR A 124 -24.16 -8.69 -14.83
C THR A 124 -23.27 -8.33 -13.66
N GLN A 125 -23.03 -7.06 -13.46
CA GLN A 125 -22.20 -6.56 -12.37
C GLN A 125 -22.73 -7.04 -11.02
N ASP A 126 -21.85 -7.62 -10.23
CA ASP A 126 -22.13 -8.04 -8.88
C ASP A 126 -20.91 -7.73 -8.02
N MET A 127 -20.93 -6.55 -7.49
CA MET A 127 -19.87 -6.14 -6.59
C MET A 127 -20.29 -6.53 -5.19
N PRO A 128 -19.51 -7.35 -4.49
CA PRO A 128 -19.77 -7.63 -3.08
C PRO A 128 -19.66 -6.32 -2.30
N GLY A 129 -20.78 -5.58 -2.25
CA GLY A 129 -20.86 -4.25 -1.61
C GLY A 129 -20.96 -4.33 -0.09
N ARG A 130 -20.85 -5.52 0.52
CA ARG A 130 -21.26 -5.71 1.89
C ARG A 130 -20.25 -6.34 2.83
N SER A 131 -19.04 -5.97 2.83
CA SER A 131 -18.08 -6.26 3.91
C SER A 131 -16.85 -5.37 3.85
N VAL A 132 -17.01 -4.20 3.23
CA VAL A 132 -15.95 -3.20 3.27
C VAL A 132 -15.98 -2.60 4.67
N THR A 133 -15.05 -3.01 5.50
CA THR A 133 -14.83 -2.46 6.83
C THR A 133 -14.00 -1.19 6.73
N ASN A 134 -14.11 -0.33 7.73
CA ASN A 134 -13.18 0.79 7.85
C ASN A 134 -11.78 0.27 8.20
N PRO A 135 -10.71 0.88 7.66
CA PRO A 135 -9.35 0.52 8.05
C PRO A 135 -9.14 0.66 9.56
N SER A 136 -8.51 -0.31 10.17
CA SER A 136 -8.26 -0.31 11.61
C SER A 136 -6.95 0.38 11.99
N GLY A 137 -5.95 0.33 11.11
CA GLY A 137 -4.60 0.85 11.32
C GLY A 137 -4.33 2.20 10.64
N GLU A 138 -5.08 2.51 9.57
CA GLU A 138 -4.88 3.75 8.79
C GLU A 138 -6.05 4.71 8.96
N GLY A 139 -5.99 5.62 9.96
CA GLY A 139 -6.99 6.67 10.15
C GLY A 139 -6.88 7.79 9.10
N ASN A 140 -7.97 8.13 8.41
CA ASN A 140 -8.07 9.29 7.52
C ASN A 140 -9.24 10.17 7.94
N MET A 141 -9.04 11.48 7.86
CA MET A 141 -10.12 12.45 8.09
C MET A 141 -11.02 12.63 6.87
N ARG A 142 -10.46 12.47 5.65
CA ARG A 142 -11.17 12.66 4.38
C ARG A 142 -10.75 11.61 3.37
N GLY A 143 -11.65 11.30 2.43
CA GLY A 143 -11.39 10.35 1.35
C GLY A 143 -12.12 9.02 1.50
N PRO A 144 -11.84 8.04 0.65
CA PRO A 144 -12.45 6.71 0.70
C PRO A 144 -12.19 6.03 2.04
N GLN A 145 -13.23 5.41 2.59
CA GLN A 145 -13.15 4.64 3.84
C GLN A 145 -13.08 3.13 3.60
N ASP A 146 -13.02 2.73 2.33
CA ASP A 146 -12.92 1.34 1.94
C ASP A 146 -11.59 0.74 2.41
N ALA A 147 -11.64 -0.48 2.98
CA ALA A 147 -10.49 -1.27 3.34
C ALA A 147 -10.50 -2.62 2.63
N PHE A 148 -9.31 -3.22 2.50
CA PHE A 148 -9.18 -4.60 2.06
C PHE A 148 -9.77 -5.56 3.10
N THR A 149 -10.16 -6.73 2.62
CA THR A 149 -10.71 -7.83 3.41
C THR A 149 -9.77 -9.03 3.40
N GLU A 150 -10.09 -10.06 4.15
CA GLU A 150 -9.34 -11.33 4.16
C GLU A 150 -9.50 -12.13 2.85
N HIS A 151 -10.51 -11.79 2.02
CA HIS A 151 -10.80 -12.50 0.79
C HIS A 151 -10.00 -11.94 -0.40
N LEU A 152 -9.02 -12.69 -0.87
CA LEU A 152 -8.12 -12.30 -1.96
C LEU A 152 -8.86 -11.82 -3.22
N ARG A 153 -9.88 -12.58 -3.67
CA ARG A 153 -10.64 -12.25 -4.88
C ARG A 153 -11.44 -10.95 -4.74
N ASN A 154 -11.98 -10.68 -3.56
CA ASN A 154 -12.69 -9.42 -3.28
C ASN A 154 -11.72 -8.23 -3.34
N ASN A 155 -10.50 -8.40 -2.82
CA ASN A 155 -9.47 -7.37 -2.83
C ASN A 155 -9.00 -7.06 -4.26
N ILE A 156 -8.82 -8.08 -5.11
CA ILE A 156 -8.53 -7.89 -6.54
C ILE A 156 -9.67 -7.13 -7.22
N SER A 157 -10.92 -7.48 -6.92
CA SER A 157 -12.10 -6.82 -7.49
C SER A 157 -12.20 -5.36 -7.07
N GLN A 158 -11.84 -5.02 -5.82
CA GLN A 158 -11.78 -3.63 -5.34
C GLN A 158 -10.75 -2.81 -6.11
N LEU A 159 -9.54 -3.36 -6.37
CA LEU A 159 -8.53 -2.70 -7.19
C LEU A 159 -9.01 -2.52 -8.62
N ARG A 160 -9.55 -3.56 -9.25
CA ARG A 160 -10.03 -3.50 -10.63
C ARG A 160 -11.19 -2.52 -10.81
N ARG A 161 -12.06 -2.37 -9.81
CA ARG A 161 -13.14 -1.37 -9.81
C ARG A 161 -12.61 0.05 -9.90
N GLN A 162 -11.50 0.34 -9.23
CA GLN A 162 -10.86 1.66 -9.25
C GLN A 162 -9.97 1.84 -10.48
N PHE A 163 -9.34 0.76 -10.94
CA PHE A 163 -8.39 0.74 -12.04
C PHE A 163 -9.01 0.12 -13.30
N ARG A 164 -9.86 0.88 -14.00
CA ARG A 164 -10.63 0.42 -15.18
C ARG A 164 -9.83 0.50 -16.47
N THR A 165 -8.64 -0.10 -16.50
CA THR A 165 -7.78 -0.13 -17.69
C THR A 165 -7.47 -1.56 -18.10
N GLY A 166 -7.21 -1.77 -19.40
CA GLY A 166 -6.82 -3.08 -19.92
C GLY A 166 -5.40 -3.50 -19.51
N SER A 167 -4.57 -2.55 -19.08
CA SER A 167 -3.18 -2.80 -18.66
C SER A 167 -3.05 -3.33 -17.23
N PHE A 168 -4.10 -3.23 -16.40
CA PHE A 168 -4.08 -3.78 -15.06
C PHE A 168 -4.11 -5.31 -15.07
N THR A 169 -3.13 -5.91 -14.44
CA THR A 169 -2.95 -7.36 -14.35
C THR A 169 -2.91 -7.79 -12.89
N ALA A 170 -3.63 -8.86 -12.56
CA ALA A 170 -3.60 -9.54 -11.28
C ALA A 170 -3.22 -11.02 -11.50
N GLU A 171 -2.03 -11.40 -11.09
CA GLU A 171 -1.54 -12.77 -11.19
C GLU A 171 -1.73 -13.49 -9.85
N ILE A 172 -2.57 -14.51 -9.81
CA ILE A 172 -2.77 -15.34 -8.63
C ILE A 172 -1.74 -16.47 -8.64
N CYS A 173 -0.97 -16.52 -7.58
CA CYS A 173 0.06 -17.52 -7.36
C CYS A 173 -0.21 -18.28 -6.06
N THR A 174 0.29 -19.51 -5.97
CA THR A 174 0.24 -20.31 -4.75
C THR A 174 1.62 -20.30 -4.11
N ALA A 175 1.70 -19.92 -2.83
CA ALA A 175 2.95 -19.93 -2.09
C ALA A 175 3.48 -21.36 -1.90
N ASN A 176 4.80 -21.53 -1.97
CA ASN A 176 5.46 -22.81 -1.71
C ASN A 176 5.53 -23.09 -0.20
N THR A 177 4.37 -23.14 0.43
CA THR A 177 4.17 -23.39 1.86
C THR A 177 3.39 -24.67 2.05
N ARG A 178 3.43 -25.25 3.26
CA ARG A 178 2.62 -26.43 3.58
C ARG A 178 1.13 -26.14 3.49
N ALA A 179 0.72 -24.91 3.79
CA ALA A 179 -0.67 -24.47 3.73
C ALA A 179 -1.13 -24.09 2.30
N LYS A 180 -0.20 -23.98 1.31
CA LYS A 180 -0.48 -23.55 -0.07
C LYS A 180 -1.36 -22.31 -0.17
N THR A 181 -1.04 -21.31 0.65
CA THR A 181 -1.77 -20.04 0.68
C THR A 181 -1.68 -19.32 -0.68
N GLU A 182 -2.80 -18.86 -1.20
CA GLU A 182 -2.85 -18.07 -2.42
C GLU A 182 -2.44 -16.62 -2.14
N TYR A 183 -1.73 -16.01 -3.08
CA TYR A 183 -1.43 -14.59 -3.09
C TYR A 183 -1.55 -14.04 -4.51
N ALA A 184 -1.77 -12.75 -4.64
CA ALA A 184 -1.86 -12.08 -5.94
C ALA A 184 -0.79 -11.00 -6.06
N ILE A 185 -0.20 -10.91 -7.27
CA ILE A 185 0.71 -9.83 -7.67
C ILE A 185 -0.09 -8.93 -8.62
N CYS A 186 -0.37 -7.69 -8.19
CA CYS A 186 -1.19 -6.73 -8.91
C CYS A 186 -0.31 -5.57 -9.39
N TYR A 187 -0.34 -5.25 -10.67
CA TYR A 187 0.45 -4.18 -11.27
C TYR A 187 -0.15 -3.71 -12.60
N ASP A 188 0.29 -2.55 -13.09
CA ASP A 188 0.00 -2.08 -14.44
C ASP A 188 1.14 -2.46 -15.39
N THR A 189 0.86 -3.26 -16.41
CA THR A 189 1.85 -3.71 -17.40
C THR A 189 2.44 -2.57 -18.23
N ALA A 190 1.75 -1.44 -18.33
CA ALA A 190 2.21 -0.27 -19.08
C ALA A 190 3.19 0.62 -18.25
N LEU A 191 3.17 0.51 -16.92
CA LEU A 191 3.91 1.39 -16.01
C LEU A 191 4.97 0.63 -15.20
N ALA A 192 4.67 -0.59 -14.75
CA ALA A 192 5.57 -1.38 -13.93
C ALA A 192 6.78 -1.87 -14.73
N PRO A 193 8.03 -1.67 -14.25
CA PRO A 193 9.21 -2.19 -14.89
C PRO A 193 9.25 -3.71 -14.87
N ALA A 194 9.44 -4.32 -16.05
CA ALA A 194 9.37 -5.78 -16.21
C ALA A 194 10.45 -6.53 -15.40
N ASP A 195 11.63 -5.94 -15.24
CA ASP A 195 12.75 -6.45 -14.45
C ASP A 195 12.42 -6.53 -12.96
N VAL A 196 11.72 -5.50 -12.41
CA VAL A 196 11.25 -5.49 -11.02
C VAL A 196 10.21 -6.57 -10.80
N VAL A 197 9.23 -6.69 -11.72
CA VAL A 197 8.21 -7.74 -11.66
C VAL A 197 8.84 -9.13 -11.66
N GLN A 198 9.82 -9.36 -12.55
CA GLN A 198 10.50 -10.66 -12.64
C GLN A 198 11.35 -10.95 -11.40
N THR A 199 12.10 -9.96 -10.91
CA THR A 199 12.89 -10.09 -9.67
C THR A 199 12.00 -10.39 -8.48
N LEU A 200 10.86 -9.71 -8.38
CA LEU A 200 9.87 -9.96 -7.32
C LEU A 200 9.35 -11.40 -7.38
N LYS A 201 8.93 -11.85 -8.56
CA LYS A 201 8.44 -13.24 -8.75
C LYS A 201 9.48 -14.28 -8.35
N GLN A 202 10.75 -14.06 -8.72
CA GLN A 202 11.85 -14.95 -8.34
C GLN A 202 12.06 -15.00 -6.83
N ARG A 203 12.05 -13.83 -6.15
CA ARG A 203 12.20 -13.76 -4.69
C ARG A 203 11.03 -14.44 -3.97
N LEU A 204 9.79 -14.19 -4.42
CA LEU A 204 8.59 -14.80 -3.83
C LEU A 204 8.54 -16.32 -4.05
N ALA A 205 8.96 -16.81 -5.23
CA ALA A 205 9.05 -18.25 -5.50
C ALA A 205 10.09 -18.96 -4.62
N GLY A 206 11.14 -18.24 -4.19
CA GLY A 206 12.18 -18.76 -3.28
C GLY A 206 11.79 -18.79 -1.81
N VAL A 207 10.61 -18.29 -1.44
CA VAL A 207 10.16 -18.23 -0.05
C VAL A 207 9.84 -19.63 0.46
N GLN A 208 10.53 -20.07 1.51
CA GLN A 208 10.33 -21.35 2.18
C GLN A 208 9.94 -21.13 3.64
N ILE A 209 8.65 -21.02 3.90
CA ILE A 209 8.07 -20.89 5.23
C ILE A 209 6.97 -21.95 5.41
N PRO A 210 6.73 -22.46 6.63
CA PRO A 210 5.69 -23.45 6.86
C PRO A 210 4.29 -22.97 6.51
N VAL A 211 3.99 -21.71 6.85
CA VAL A 211 2.68 -21.06 6.68
C VAL A 211 2.88 -19.59 6.30
N LEU A 212 2.09 -19.11 5.36
CA LEU A 212 1.97 -17.71 4.99
C LEU A 212 0.62 -17.19 5.48
N LEU A 213 0.60 -16.38 6.54
CA LEU A 213 -0.63 -15.84 7.13
C LEU A 213 -0.86 -14.38 6.78
N ASP A 214 0.21 -13.63 6.49
CA ASP A 214 0.15 -12.20 6.25
C ASP A 214 1.18 -11.79 5.19
N SER A 215 0.91 -10.68 4.49
CA SER A 215 1.82 -10.10 3.50
C SER A 215 3.16 -9.69 4.09
N THR A 216 3.20 -9.30 5.36
CA THR A 216 4.42 -8.90 6.09
C THR A 216 5.47 -10.00 6.17
N TYR A 217 5.08 -11.29 6.08
CA TYR A 217 6.02 -12.40 6.10
C TYR A 217 6.98 -12.38 4.90
N PHE A 218 6.56 -11.82 3.78
CA PHE A 218 7.41 -11.64 2.61
C PHE A 218 8.53 -10.61 2.82
N ALA A 219 8.36 -9.64 3.74
CA ALA A 219 9.30 -8.54 3.93
C ALA A 219 10.75 -8.99 4.12
N SER A 220 10.96 -10.05 4.90
CA SER A 220 12.29 -10.59 5.19
C SER A 220 12.99 -11.19 3.97
N PHE A 221 12.22 -11.62 2.96
CA PHE A 221 12.73 -12.23 1.72
C PHE A 221 12.94 -11.21 0.60
N LEU A 222 12.31 -10.03 0.74
CA LEU A 222 12.42 -8.96 -0.25
C LEU A 222 13.67 -8.09 -0.02
N LYS A 223 14.18 -8.01 1.21
CA LYS A 223 15.41 -7.28 1.54
C LYS A 223 16.64 -7.98 0.96
N GLN A 224 17.54 -7.24 0.33
CA GLN A 224 18.85 -7.73 -0.08
C GLN A 224 19.79 -7.85 1.13
N ASP A 225 19.88 -6.78 1.92
CA ASP A 225 20.63 -6.76 3.17
C ASP A 225 19.69 -7.00 4.36
N LYS A 226 19.90 -8.15 5.02
CA LYS A 226 19.12 -8.56 6.20
C LYS A 226 19.42 -7.71 7.44
N LEU A 227 20.57 -7.04 7.49
CA LEU A 227 20.97 -6.18 8.60
C LEU A 227 20.40 -4.77 8.48
N ASN A 228 19.95 -4.38 7.29
CA ASN A 228 19.34 -3.07 7.11
C ASN A 228 17.98 -3.01 7.79
N LEU A 229 17.83 -2.05 8.71
CA LEU A 229 16.60 -1.86 9.47
C LEU A 229 15.49 -1.18 8.67
N PHE A 230 15.81 -0.41 7.62
CA PHE A 230 14.80 0.26 6.82
C PHE A 230 13.93 -0.72 6.03
N PRO A 231 12.61 -0.44 5.88
CA PRO A 231 11.69 -1.32 5.17
C PRO A 231 11.90 -1.22 3.65
N ALA A 232 11.91 -2.35 2.96
CA ALA A 232 11.93 -2.41 1.49
C ALA A 232 10.53 -2.35 0.87
N ALA A 233 9.49 -2.47 1.68
CA ALA A 233 8.10 -2.49 1.30
C ALA A 233 7.27 -1.55 2.19
N ALA A 234 6.23 -0.95 1.64
CA ALA A 234 5.19 -0.26 2.39
C ALA A 234 3.96 -1.15 2.53
N TYR A 235 3.09 -0.83 3.46
CA TYR A 235 1.85 -1.56 3.72
C TYR A 235 0.67 -0.62 3.71
N THR A 236 -0.49 -1.11 3.26
CA THR A 236 -1.74 -0.34 3.30
C THR A 236 -2.94 -1.27 3.43
N GLU A 237 -3.93 -0.85 4.22
CA GLU A 237 -5.25 -1.49 4.30
C GLU A 237 -6.21 -0.92 3.24
N ARG A 238 -5.79 0.13 2.48
CA ARG A 238 -6.68 0.90 1.61
C ARG A 238 -6.52 0.58 0.13
N PRO A 239 -7.58 0.15 -0.55
CA PRO A 239 -7.57 -0.04 -2.00
C PRO A 239 -7.22 1.24 -2.78
N ALA A 240 -7.66 2.41 -2.29
CA ALA A 240 -7.36 3.70 -2.91
C ALA A 240 -5.86 4.02 -2.90
N THR A 241 -5.17 3.80 -1.77
CA THR A 241 -3.72 3.97 -1.67
C THR A 241 -2.99 2.98 -2.57
N ALA A 242 -3.38 1.70 -2.54
CA ALA A 242 -2.79 0.68 -3.40
C ALA A 242 -2.95 1.02 -4.89
N CYS A 243 -4.14 1.48 -5.29
CA CYS A 243 -4.40 1.92 -6.67
C CYS A 243 -3.53 3.12 -7.07
N ALA A 244 -3.37 4.13 -6.20
CA ALA A 244 -2.48 5.26 -6.46
C ALA A 244 -1.03 4.79 -6.67
N ARG A 245 -0.54 3.84 -5.86
CA ARG A 245 0.80 3.26 -6.00
C ARG A 245 0.97 2.44 -7.28
N ILE A 246 -0.06 1.72 -7.74
CA ILE A 246 -0.05 1.06 -9.06
C ILE A 246 0.06 2.08 -10.19
N CYS A 247 -0.63 3.24 -10.10
CA CYS A 247 -0.50 4.34 -11.05
C CYS A 247 0.90 4.95 -11.10
N GLU A 248 1.69 4.78 -10.05
CA GLU A 248 3.10 5.16 -9.97
C GLU A 248 4.05 4.08 -10.52
N GLY A 249 3.54 2.99 -11.08
CA GLY A 249 4.32 1.88 -11.62
C GLY A 249 4.78 0.87 -10.58
N LYS A 250 4.28 0.94 -9.35
CA LYS A 250 4.60 -0.02 -8.28
C LYS A 250 3.77 -1.28 -8.37
N ILE A 251 4.20 -2.28 -7.63
CA ILE A 251 3.58 -3.60 -7.56
C ILE A 251 2.94 -3.77 -6.20
N VAL A 252 1.71 -4.24 -6.18
CA VAL A 252 0.94 -4.53 -4.96
C VAL A 252 0.81 -6.04 -4.80
N ILE A 253 1.12 -6.55 -3.62
CA ILE A 253 0.99 -7.95 -3.26
C ILE A 253 -0.13 -8.09 -2.25
N LEU A 254 -1.10 -8.94 -2.56
CA LEU A 254 -2.23 -9.30 -1.71
C LEU A 254 -2.09 -10.76 -1.28
N VAL A 255 -2.35 -11.07 -0.03
CA VAL A 255 -2.29 -12.44 0.51
C VAL A 255 -3.68 -12.85 1.00
N SER A 256 -4.09 -14.07 0.69
CA SER A 256 -5.35 -14.63 1.18
C SER A 256 -5.31 -14.77 2.70
N GLY A 257 -6.32 -14.25 3.38
CA GLY A 257 -6.40 -14.23 4.84
C GLY A 257 -5.86 -12.95 5.50
N SER A 258 -5.28 -12.02 4.72
CA SER A 258 -4.75 -10.75 5.22
C SER A 258 -5.44 -9.55 4.57
N PRO A 259 -5.91 -8.57 5.36
CA PRO A 259 -6.44 -7.31 4.84
C PRO A 259 -5.32 -6.30 4.50
N LEU A 260 -4.06 -6.67 4.71
CA LEU A 260 -2.92 -5.79 4.53
C LEU A 260 -2.24 -6.04 3.19
N ALA A 261 -2.29 -5.07 2.30
CA ALA A 261 -1.58 -5.09 1.03
C ALA A 261 -0.14 -4.61 1.20
N MET A 262 0.81 -5.32 0.58
CA MET A 262 2.21 -4.92 0.52
C MET A 262 2.47 -4.20 -0.81
N VAL A 263 3.17 -3.07 -0.76
CA VAL A 263 3.54 -2.26 -1.93
C VAL A 263 5.06 -2.26 -2.08
N VAL A 264 5.55 -2.60 -3.26
CA VAL A 264 6.97 -2.64 -3.58
C VAL A 264 7.26 -1.99 -4.96
N PRO A 265 8.42 -1.35 -5.14
CA PRO A 265 9.38 -0.90 -4.13
C PRO A 265 8.83 0.23 -3.27
N SER A 266 9.40 0.44 -2.08
CA SER A 266 9.04 1.57 -1.20
C SER A 266 10.26 2.45 -0.94
N PHE A 267 10.05 3.77 -0.91
CA PHE A 267 11.08 4.80 -0.72
C PHE A 267 10.90 5.55 0.60
N PHE A 268 11.99 6.10 1.13
CA PHE A 268 11.98 6.80 2.41
C PHE A 268 10.95 7.94 2.48
N ALA A 269 10.89 8.78 1.46
CA ALA A 269 9.98 9.93 1.42
C ALA A 269 8.49 9.53 1.51
N GLU A 270 8.13 8.36 0.98
CA GLU A 270 6.75 7.87 0.93
C GLU A 270 6.16 7.50 2.29
N HIS A 271 7.02 7.17 3.26
CA HIS A 271 6.56 6.88 4.62
C HIS A 271 5.99 8.10 5.35
N PHE A 272 6.25 9.31 4.83
CA PHE A 272 5.70 10.56 5.35
C PHE A 272 4.43 11.02 4.61
N GLU A 273 4.06 10.34 3.54
CA GLU A 273 2.85 10.62 2.77
C GLU A 273 1.62 9.99 3.40
N CYS A 274 0.49 10.69 3.30
CA CYS A 274 -0.81 10.22 3.75
C CYS A 274 -1.86 10.56 2.69
N LEU A 275 -2.93 9.77 2.62
CA LEU A 275 -4.04 10.03 1.69
C LEU A 275 -4.70 11.40 1.95
N ASP A 276 -4.75 11.84 3.21
CA ASP A 276 -5.26 13.16 3.59
C ASP A 276 -4.48 14.33 2.98
N ASP A 277 -3.19 14.13 2.66
CA ASP A 277 -2.36 15.14 2.02
C ASP A 277 -2.94 15.52 0.64
N TYR A 278 -3.56 14.55 -0.07
CA TYR A 278 -4.15 14.75 -1.40
C TYR A 278 -5.57 15.30 -1.35
N SER A 279 -6.25 15.17 -0.23
CA SER A 279 -7.60 15.71 0.02
C SER A 279 -7.55 17.13 0.57
N SER A 280 -6.40 17.60 1.04
CA SER A 280 -6.18 18.92 1.64
C SER A 280 -5.55 19.91 0.65
N GLY A 281 -5.53 21.19 1.00
CA GLY A 281 -4.81 22.21 0.21
C GLY A 281 -3.29 21.95 0.21
N ALA A 282 -2.61 22.23 -0.91
CA ALA A 282 -1.19 21.92 -1.11
C ALA A 282 -0.26 22.56 -0.05
N VAL A 283 -0.55 23.77 0.39
CA VAL A 283 0.24 24.49 1.41
C VAL A 283 0.09 23.81 2.78
N PHE A 284 -1.13 23.45 3.15
CA PHE A 284 -1.40 22.77 4.42
C PHE A 284 -0.78 21.36 4.42
N ALA A 285 -0.95 20.60 3.35
CA ALA A 285 -0.33 19.29 3.20
C ALA A 285 1.21 19.36 3.30
N GLY A 286 1.84 20.37 2.67
CA GLY A 286 3.28 20.59 2.78
C GLY A 286 3.73 20.90 4.22
N LEU A 287 2.97 21.71 4.94
CA LEU A 287 3.25 22.00 6.36
C LEU A 287 3.17 20.74 7.22
N ILE A 288 2.13 19.93 7.04
CA ILE A 288 1.95 18.67 7.79
C ILE A 288 3.07 17.67 7.45
N ARG A 289 3.48 17.54 6.18
CA ARG A 289 4.63 16.70 5.82
C ARG A 289 5.91 17.17 6.49
N LEU A 290 6.20 18.46 6.47
CA LEU A 290 7.36 19.01 7.17
C LEU A 290 7.31 18.69 8.67
N LEU A 291 6.14 18.84 9.29
CA LEU A 291 5.93 18.48 10.68
C LEU A 291 6.20 16.99 10.96
N LYS A 292 5.79 16.09 10.06
CA LYS A 292 6.09 14.64 10.16
C LYS A 292 7.60 14.38 10.10
N TYR A 293 8.34 15.04 9.19
CA TYR A 293 9.81 14.94 9.14
C TYR A 293 10.46 15.43 10.44
N LEU A 294 10.02 16.57 10.98
CA LEU A 294 10.50 17.09 12.27
C LEU A 294 10.15 16.16 13.43
N ALA A 295 8.95 15.56 13.41
CA ALA A 295 8.54 14.57 14.39
C ALA A 295 9.44 13.32 14.35
N PHE A 296 9.77 12.81 13.16
CA PHE A 296 10.70 11.69 13.02
C PHE A 296 12.09 12.02 13.56
N LEU A 297 12.63 13.21 13.26
CA LEU A 297 13.91 13.65 13.79
C LEU A 297 13.86 13.79 15.32
N LEU A 298 12.80 14.37 15.88
CA LEU A 298 12.59 14.48 17.33
C LEU A 298 12.48 13.09 17.97
N ALA A 299 11.73 12.17 17.34
CA ALA A 299 11.53 10.81 17.85
C ALA A 299 12.84 10.02 17.95
N VAL A 300 13.73 10.18 16.97
CA VAL A 300 15.00 9.44 16.90
C VAL A 300 16.11 10.14 17.67
N PHE A 301 16.30 11.43 17.44
CA PHE A 301 17.46 12.19 17.96
C PHE A 301 17.18 12.97 19.24
N GLY A 302 15.92 13.35 19.52
CA GLY A 302 15.56 14.20 20.64
C GLY A 302 16.10 13.73 21.99
N PRO A 303 15.85 12.48 22.41
CA PRO A 303 16.35 11.95 23.68
C PRO A 303 17.88 11.88 23.77
N GLY A 304 18.54 11.46 22.66
CA GLY A 304 20.00 11.43 22.61
C GLY A 304 20.62 12.82 22.62
N LEU A 305 20.00 13.80 21.95
CA LEU A 305 20.41 15.20 21.96
C LEU A 305 20.31 15.78 23.39
N TYR A 306 19.22 15.48 24.10
CA TYR A 306 19.04 15.88 25.48
C TYR A 306 20.16 15.31 26.36
N VAL A 307 20.39 14.00 26.31
CA VAL A 307 21.45 13.33 27.11
C VAL A 307 22.83 13.94 26.80
N MET A 308 23.14 14.14 25.53
CA MET A 308 24.39 14.75 25.09
C MET A 308 24.55 16.18 25.62
N ALA A 309 23.50 17.00 25.47
CA ALA A 309 23.54 18.41 25.89
C ALA A 309 23.74 18.56 27.39
N VAL A 310 23.04 17.75 28.22
CA VAL A 310 23.11 17.83 29.66
C VAL A 310 24.44 17.26 30.21
N SER A 311 24.90 16.13 29.65
CA SER A 311 26.08 15.42 30.19
C SER A 311 27.42 15.93 29.65
N PHE A 312 27.46 16.42 28.38
CA PHE A 312 28.73 16.73 27.73
C PHE A 312 28.86 18.17 27.20
N ALA A 313 27.74 18.86 26.95
CA ALA A 313 27.75 20.20 26.36
C ALA A 313 26.72 21.14 27.01
N PRO A 314 26.83 21.38 28.34
CA PRO A 314 25.88 22.22 29.07
C PRO A 314 25.86 23.68 28.58
N GLU A 315 26.91 24.12 27.90
CA GLU A 315 27.02 25.45 27.28
C GLU A 315 26.01 25.67 26.13
N LEU A 316 25.45 24.62 25.54
CA LEU A 316 24.39 24.72 24.52
C LEU A 316 23.03 25.08 25.14
N ILE A 317 22.88 24.91 26.43
CA ILE A 317 21.63 25.11 27.17
C ILE A 317 21.59 26.53 27.75
N PRO A 318 20.49 27.30 27.53
CA PRO A 318 20.35 28.61 28.19
C PRO A 318 20.49 28.50 29.71
N VAL A 319 21.24 29.44 30.34
CA VAL A 319 21.62 29.39 31.78
C VAL A 319 20.41 29.20 32.69
N HIS A 320 19.28 29.88 32.40
CA HIS A 320 18.07 29.75 33.22
C HIS A 320 17.44 28.34 33.15
N LEU A 321 17.55 27.68 32.00
CA LEU A 321 17.07 26.32 31.82
C LEU A 321 18.04 25.33 32.46
N LEU A 322 19.34 25.54 32.26
CA LEU A 322 20.42 24.71 32.86
C LEU A 322 20.29 24.60 34.38
N ALA A 323 20.02 25.71 35.07
CA ALA A 323 19.83 25.69 36.49
C ALA A 323 18.66 24.83 36.97
N LYS A 324 17.53 24.84 36.19
CA LYS A 324 16.37 24.00 36.48
C LYS A 324 16.65 22.52 36.19
N LEU A 325 17.36 22.23 35.08
CA LEU A 325 17.77 20.87 34.73
C LEU A 325 18.68 20.27 35.78
N ALA A 326 19.69 21.01 36.21
CA ALA A 326 20.62 20.59 37.24
C ALA A 326 19.93 20.30 38.59
N GLN A 327 18.93 21.11 39.00
CA GLN A 327 18.12 20.84 40.16
C GLN A 327 17.31 19.56 40.05
N GLY A 328 16.71 19.31 38.89
CA GLY A 328 15.95 18.08 38.58
C GLY A 328 16.84 16.84 38.67
N GLU A 329 18.01 16.89 38.09
CA GLU A 329 18.96 15.76 38.07
C GLU A 329 19.60 15.49 39.42
N ALA A 330 19.89 16.53 40.19
CA ALA A 330 20.42 16.36 41.54
C ALA A 330 19.46 15.62 42.49
N SER A 331 18.18 15.55 42.16
CA SER A 331 17.16 14.84 42.95
C SER A 331 16.97 13.38 42.54
N THR A 332 17.58 12.93 41.44
CA THR A 332 17.41 11.56 40.89
C THR A 332 18.62 10.67 41.15
N PRO A 333 18.43 9.36 41.37
CA PRO A 333 19.51 8.43 41.69
C PRO A 333 20.35 8.02 40.48
N LEU A 334 19.83 8.19 39.24
CA LEU A 334 20.48 7.75 38.01
C LEU A 334 21.05 8.92 37.22
N PRO A 335 22.22 8.76 36.58
CA PRO A 335 22.71 9.71 35.60
C PRO A 335 21.75 9.82 34.36
N PRO A 336 21.82 10.94 33.58
CA PRO A 336 20.86 11.21 32.50
C PRO A 336 20.71 10.10 31.46
N MET A 337 21.79 9.42 31.07
CA MET A 337 21.74 8.39 30.03
C MET A 337 21.00 7.12 30.48
N PRO A 338 21.36 6.44 31.59
CA PRO A 338 20.60 5.28 32.06
C PRO A 338 19.17 5.63 32.49
N GLU A 339 18.94 6.83 33.01
CA GLU A 339 17.60 7.32 33.31
C GLU A 339 16.74 7.43 32.04
N MET A 340 17.24 8.06 30.97
CA MET A 340 16.56 8.19 29.69
C MET A 340 16.27 6.83 29.07
N LEU A 341 17.21 5.88 29.10
CA LEU A 341 17.02 4.52 28.63
C LEU A 341 15.92 3.80 29.41
N ALA A 342 15.93 3.91 30.75
CA ALA A 342 14.93 3.25 31.60
C ALA A 342 13.52 3.81 31.34
N VAL A 343 13.39 5.15 31.28
CA VAL A 343 12.11 5.81 30.99
C VAL A 343 11.60 5.45 29.59
N THR A 344 12.47 5.48 28.58
CA THR A 344 12.09 5.10 27.20
C THR A 344 11.62 3.65 27.16
N LEU A 345 12.33 2.72 27.81
CA LEU A 345 11.94 1.32 27.90
C LEU A 345 10.59 1.16 28.61
N LEU A 346 10.38 1.87 29.72
CA LEU A 346 9.14 1.82 30.48
C LEU A 346 7.95 2.31 29.66
N LEU A 347 8.10 3.41 28.91
CA LEU A 347 7.06 3.91 28.01
C LEU A 347 6.73 2.90 26.90
N GLU A 348 7.73 2.21 26.34
CA GLU A 348 7.49 1.14 25.34
C GLU A 348 6.77 -0.08 25.95
N ILE A 349 7.08 -0.46 27.20
CA ILE A 349 6.36 -1.52 27.91
C ILE A 349 4.89 -1.13 28.11
N VAL A 350 4.61 0.12 28.55
CA VAL A 350 3.22 0.61 28.72
C VAL A 350 2.46 0.60 27.41
N ARG A 351 3.09 1.02 26.32
CA ARG A 351 2.51 0.99 24.99
C ARG A 351 2.21 -0.45 24.54
N GLU A 352 3.17 -1.37 24.67
CA GLU A 352 3.01 -2.77 24.29
C GLU A 352 1.90 -3.45 25.09
N ALA A 353 1.81 -3.17 26.39
CA ALA A 353 0.73 -3.63 27.26
C ALA A 353 -0.62 -3.07 26.79
N GLY A 354 -0.67 -1.81 26.40
CA GLY A 354 -1.87 -1.16 25.86
C GLY A 354 -2.36 -1.78 24.57
N LEU A 355 -1.45 -2.18 23.67
CA LEU A 355 -1.81 -2.84 22.39
C LEU A 355 -2.37 -4.27 22.59
N ARG A 356 -1.87 -4.99 23.61
CA ARG A 356 -2.29 -6.38 23.89
C ARG A 356 -3.50 -6.47 24.81
N ALA A 357 -3.83 -5.41 25.53
CA ALA A 357 -4.99 -5.38 26.41
C ALA A 357 -6.30 -5.40 25.59
N PRO A 358 -7.37 -6.06 26.07
CA PRO A 358 -8.69 -5.95 25.46
C PRO A 358 -9.11 -4.49 25.32
N LYS A 359 -9.75 -4.13 24.18
CA LYS A 359 -10.14 -2.74 23.85
C LYS A 359 -10.90 -2.02 24.97
N SER A 360 -11.69 -2.75 25.76
CA SER A 360 -12.45 -2.21 26.90
C SER A 360 -11.58 -1.73 28.06
N ILE A 361 -10.34 -2.27 28.21
CA ILE A 361 -9.44 -1.98 29.33
C ILE A 361 -8.19 -1.21 28.87
N SER A 362 -7.83 -1.31 27.59
CA SER A 362 -6.61 -0.72 27.02
C SER A 362 -6.49 0.77 27.32
N HIS A 363 -7.59 1.52 27.18
CA HIS A 363 -7.60 2.97 27.45
C HIS A 363 -7.32 3.28 28.93
N THR A 364 -7.92 2.50 29.82
CA THR A 364 -7.72 2.64 31.27
C THR A 364 -6.30 2.28 31.70
N VAL A 365 -5.78 1.17 31.17
CA VAL A 365 -4.38 0.74 31.47
C VAL A 365 -3.37 1.78 31.02
N SER A 366 -3.53 2.31 29.81
CA SER A 366 -2.64 3.35 29.29
C SER A 366 -2.73 4.64 30.09
N LEU A 367 -3.94 5.08 30.47
CA LEU A 367 -4.15 6.29 31.26
C LEU A 367 -3.57 6.16 32.69
N VAL A 368 -3.89 5.05 33.37
CA VAL A 368 -3.41 4.77 34.74
C VAL A 368 -1.90 4.59 34.74
N GLY A 369 -1.34 3.86 33.75
CA GLY A 369 0.10 3.69 33.60
C GLY A 369 0.83 5.02 33.42
N ALA A 370 0.33 5.89 32.53
CA ALA A 370 0.89 7.22 32.31
C ALA A 370 0.81 8.11 33.56
N LEU A 371 -0.30 8.05 34.30
CA LEU A 371 -0.48 8.82 35.54
C LEU A 371 0.47 8.34 36.64
N ILE A 372 0.57 7.02 36.85
CA ILE A 372 1.47 6.45 37.89
C ILE A 372 2.91 6.79 37.55
N ILE A 373 3.35 6.65 36.29
CA ILE A 373 4.73 6.98 35.90
C ILE A 373 4.97 8.49 36.02
N GLY A 374 4.03 9.30 35.51
CA GLY A 374 4.18 10.75 35.46
C GLY A 374 4.14 11.41 36.83
N GLU A 375 3.31 10.98 37.75
CA GLU A 375 3.10 11.65 39.04
C GLU A 375 3.89 10.97 40.16
N THR A 376 3.77 9.65 40.32
CA THR A 376 4.42 8.96 41.44
C THR A 376 5.91 8.80 41.27
N ALA A 377 6.42 8.44 40.06
CA ALA A 377 7.84 8.26 39.86
C ALA A 377 8.62 9.58 39.93
N VAL A 378 8.01 10.67 39.44
CA VAL A 378 8.60 12.02 39.55
C VAL A 378 8.53 12.56 40.98
N SER A 379 7.39 12.45 41.68
CA SER A 379 7.25 12.90 43.06
C SER A 379 8.13 12.12 44.05
N ALA A 380 8.40 10.85 43.75
CA ALA A 380 9.34 10.03 44.51
C ALA A 380 10.82 10.35 44.19
N GLY A 381 11.13 11.25 43.27
CA GLY A 381 12.48 11.58 42.86
C GLY A 381 13.23 10.45 42.15
N ILE A 382 12.49 9.48 41.55
CA ILE A 382 13.09 8.36 40.82
C ILE A 382 13.42 8.78 39.39
N ILE A 383 12.58 9.65 38.82
CA ILE A 383 12.67 10.13 37.42
C ILE A 383 12.60 11.66 37.44
N SER A 384 13.48 12.31 36.70
CA SER A 384 13.46 13.77 36.54
C SER A 384 12.37 14.22 35.55
N VAL A 385 11.72 15.34 35.81
CA VAL A 385 10.68 15.93 34.95
C VAL A 385 11.18 16.16 33.53
N PRO A 386 12.39 16.70 33.28
CA PRO A 386 12.88 16.93 31.92
C PRO A 386 13.09 15.66 31.12
N VAL A 387 13.66 14.61 31.72
CA VAL A 387 13.85 13.30 31.04
C VAL A 387 12.51 12.70 30.65
N LEU A 388 11.55 12.68 31.58
CA LEU A 388 10.21 12.17 31.30
C LEU A 388 9.53 12.97 30.16
N THR A 389 9.64 14.30 30.21
CA THR A 389 9.04 15.17 29.19
C THR A 389 9.64 14.91 27.80
N MET A 390 10.98 14.77 27.69
CA MET A 390 11.65 14.51 26.44
C MET A 390 11.33 13.11 25.91
N ALA A 391 11.33 12.09 26.78
CA ALA A 391 10.97 10.73 26.39
C ALA A 391 9.50 10.63 25.91
N ALA A 392 8.58 11.29 26.63
CA ALA A 392 7.16 11.35 26.24
C ALA A 392 6.97 12.07 24.90
N ALA A 393 7.62 13.23 24.70
CA ALA A 393 7.58 13.97 23.43
C ALA A 393 8.10 13.11 22.25
N ALA A 394 9.22 12.41 22.45
CA ALA A 394 9.76 11.51 21.43
C ALA A 394 8.84 10.32 21.13
N THR A 395 8.19 9.75 22.15
CA THR A 395 7.23 8.65 21.97
C THR A 395 5.98 9.11 21.22
N ILE A 396 5.43 10.29 21.53
CA ILE A 396 4.30 10.88 20.81
C ILE A 396 4.71 11.20 19.36
N ALA A 397 5.91 11.76 19.16
CA ALA A 397 6.43 12.08 17.84
C ALA A 397 6.56 10.85 16.93
N THR A 398 6.87 9.67 17.49
CA THR A 398 6.93 8.41 16.73
C THR A 398 5.57 8.06 16.11
N LEU A 399 4.47 8.38 16.78
CA LEU A 399 3.11 8.10 16.28
C LEU A 399 2.72 8.98 15.08
N ALA A 400 3.45 10.07 14.81
CA ALA A 400 3.23 10.90 13.63
C ALA A 400 3.66 10.21 12.32
N VAL A 401 4.55 9.18 12.41
CA VAL A 401 5.05 8.42 11.27
C VAL A 401 4.98 6.92 11.59
N PRO A 402 3.78 6.31 11.60
CA PRO A 402 3.59 4.91 12.00
C PRO A 402 4.36 3.91 11.14
N ALA A 403 4.57 4.24 9.86
CA ALA A 403 5.29 3.40 8.90
C ALA A 403 6.77 3.14 9.29
N LEU A 404 7.39 4.07 10.04
CA LEU A 404 8.77 3.96 10.52
C LEU A 404 8.84 3.74 12.05
N TYR A 405 7.77 3.21 12.64
CA TYR A 405 7.68 3.04 14.10
C TYR A 405 8.82 2.16 14.67
N GLU A 406 8.99 0.95 14.13
CA GLU A 406 10.00 -0.01 14.57
C GLU A 406 11.42 0.55 14.45
N GLN A 407 11.72 1.20 13.33
CA GLN A 407 13.00 1.81 13.04
C GLN A 407 13.29 2.96 14.01
N SER A 408 12.29 3.79 14.24
CA SER A 408 12.42 4.96 15.15
C SER A 408 12.78 4.55 16.55
N ILE A 409 12.22 3.45 17.07
CA ILE A 409 12.55 2.93 18.40
C ILE A 409 13.99 2.41 18.45
N LEU A 410 14.37 1.55 17.51
CA LEU A 410 15.70 0.96 17.47
C LEU A 410 16.79 2.04 17.33
N PHE A 411 16.57 2.99 16.44
CA PHE A 411 17.50 4.11 16.26
C PHE A 411 17.56 5.02 17.49
N ARG A 412 16.43 5.28 18.16
CA ARG A 412 16.38 6.06 19.40
C ARG A 412 17.27 5.44 20.47
N PHE A 413 17.12 4.15 20.75
CA PHE A 413 17.96 3.46 21.73
C PHE A 413 19.43 3.52 21.36
N ALA A 414 19.78 3.28 20.08
CA ALA A 414 21.16 3.38 19.62
C ALA A 414 21.73 4.79 19.77
N VAL A 415 20.96 5.83 19.43
CA VAL A 415 21.38 7.23 19.52
C VAL A 415 21.55 7.65 21.00
N ILE A 416 20.63 7.25 21.90
CA ILE A 416 20.77 7.54 23.35
C ILE A 416 22.06 6.91 23.89
N LEU A 417 22.33 5.65 23.53
CA LEU A 417 23.52 4.93 23.99
C LEU A 417 24.80 5.59 23.48
N LEU A 418 24.88 5.87 22.18
CA LEU A 418 26.06 6.49 21.57
C LEU A 418 26.28 7.92 22.08
N ALA A 419 25.23 8.71 22.19
CA ALA A 419 25.30 10.07 22.72
C ALA A 419 25.68 10.10 24.18
N GLY A 420 25.17 9.16 25.00
CA GLY A 420 25.47 9.05 26.42
C GLY A 420 26.88 8.54 26.74
N LEU A 421 27.49 7.73 25.84
CA LEU A 421 28.84 7.22 26.03
C LEU A 421 29.91 8.17 25.47
N PHE A 422 29.65 8.78 24.31
CA PHE A 422 30.67 9.52 23.55
C PHE A 422 30.32 11.01 23.37
N GLY A 423 29.19 11.49 23.88
CA GLY A 423 28.78 12.89 23.76
C GLY A 423 28.51 13.31 22.31
N VAL A 424 28.99 14.49 21.92
CA VAL A 424 28.81 15.06 20.57
C VAL A 424 29.30 14.12 19.44
N PRO A 425 30.52 13.54 19.53
CA PRO A 425 30.96 12.52 18.55
C PRO A 425 30.02 11.32 18.46
N GLY A 426 29.48 10.85 19.60
CA GLY A 426 28.54 9.73 19.62
C GLY A 426 27.23 10.04 18.90
N LEU A 427 26.68 11.23 19.11
CA LEU A 427 25.50 11.69 18.38
C LEU A 427 25.75 11.76 16.86
N ALA A 428 26.89 12.31 16.46
CA ALA A 428 27.30 12.37 15.06
C ALA A 428 27.49 10.97 14.45
N CYS A 429 28.13 10.04 15.16
CA CYS A 429 28.25 8.65 14.73
C CYS A 429 26.88 7.98 14.56
N GLY A 430 25.95 8.20 15.51
CA GLY A 430 24.57 7.70 15.40
C GLY A 430 23.86 8.22 14.15
N ALA A 431 23.99 9.51 13.87
CA ALA A 431 23.40 10.12 12.68
C ALA A 431 24.01 9.55 11.38
N LEU A 432 25.35 9.42 11.33
CA LEU A 432 26.06 8.83 10.18
C LEU A 432 25.70 7.37 9.97
N LEU A 433 25.53 6.59 11.03
CA LEU A 433 25.13 5.20 10.96
C LEU A 433 23.72 5.07 10.34
N ILE A 434 22.76 5.87 10.81
CA ILE A 434 21.38 5.87 10.26
C ILE A 434 21.41 6.29 8.79
N LEU A 435 22.17 7.33 8.45
CA LEU A 435 22.30 7.78 7.06
C LEU A 435 22.97 6.72 6.17
N ALA A 436 24.03 6.07 6.65
CA ALA A 436 24.69 4.98 5.93
C ALA A 436 23.76 3.79 5.68
N MET A 437 22.93 3.41 6.68
CA MET A 437 21.91 2.37 6.52
C MET A 437 20.85 2.78 5.50
N ALA A 438 20.41 4.03 5.49
CA ALA A 438 19.44 4.53 4.52
C ALA A 438 20.01 4.56 3.10
N CYS A 439 21.27 4.99 2.93
CA CYS A 439 21.97 4.98 1.64
C CYS A 439 22.31 3.57 1.15
N GLY A 440 22.55 2.64 2.06
CA GLY A 440 22.83 1.24 1.73
C GLY A 440 21.57 0.40 1.44
N SER A 441 20.38 0.96 1.62
CA SER A 441 19.13 0.27 1.30
C SER A 441 18.86 0.38 -0.20
N ASP A 442 18.71 -0.77 -0.85
CA ASP A 442 18.47 -0.89 -2.29
C ASP A 442 17.22 -1.74 -2.56
N PRO A 443 16.01 -1.17 -2.45
CA PRO A 443 14.79 -1.89 -2.75
C PRO A 443 14.67 -2.13 -4.26
N PHE A 444 14.91 -3.37 -4.68
CA PHE A 444 14.80 -3.79 -6.09
C PHE A 444 15.73 -3.05 -7.07
N GLY A 445 16.91 -2.62 -6.62
CA GLY A 445 17.88 -1.90 -7.45
C GLY A 445 17.66 -0.39 -7.53
N TYR A 446 16.76 0.16 -6.73
CA TYR A 446 16.52 1.60 -6.60
C TYR A 446 17.12 2.15 -5.32
N ASP A 447 17.59 3.40 -5.35
CA ASP A 447 18.07 4.09 -4.16
C ASP A 447 16.88 4.38 -3.21
N TYR A 448 16.95 3.87 -1.99
CA TYR A 448 15.87 4.04 -0.99
C TYR A 448 15.57 5.50 -0.66
N LEU A 449 16.61 6.36 -0.68
CA LEU A 449 16.46 7.79 -0.42
C LEU A 449 15.91 8.59 -1.62
N TYR A 450 15.61 7.96 -2.74
CA TYR A 450 14.95 8.65 -3.84
C TYR A 450 13.61 9.27 -3.35
N PRO A 451 13.26 10.50 -3.75
CA PRO A 451 13.92 11.44 -4.70
C PRO A 451 14.94 12.41 -4.08
N LEU A 452 15.41 12.17 -2.85
CA LEU A 452 16.39 13.00 -2.15
C LEU A 452 17.80 12.78 -2.69
N MET A 453 18.13 11.51 -2.88
CA MET A 453 19.41 11.07 -3.44
C MET A 453 19.15 9.89 -4.39
N PRO A 454 19.48 10.02 -5.69
CA PRO A 454 19.85 11.24 -6.41
C PRO A 454 18.68 12.24 -6.51
N LEU A 455 19.01 13.54 -6.60
CA LEU A 455 18.03 14.63 -6.63
C LEU A 455 17.17 14.57 -7.91
N GLY A 456 15.99 13.99 -7.79
CA GLY A 456 14.98 13.94 -8.84
C GLY A 456 14.06 15.16 -8.80
N LYS A 457 14.36 16.24 -9.57
CA LYS A 457 13.57 17.49 -9.56
C LYS A 457 12.08 17.30 -9.85
N ALA A 458 11.72 16.30 -10.64
CA ALA A 458 10.34 15.99 -10.96
C ALA A 458 9.61 15.29 -9.77
N ALA A 459 10.27 14.35 -9.13
CA ALA A 459 9.73 13.58 -8.02
C ALA A 459 9.75 14.35 -6.68
N LEU A 460 10.65 15.34 -6.52
CA LEU A 460 10.64 16.27 -5.38
C LEU A 460 9.35 17.09 -5.28
N ARG A 461 8.56 17.19 -6.37
CA ARG A 461 7.26 17.89 -6.38
C ARG A 461 6.24 17.24 -5.43
N ASP A 462 6.44 15.99 -5.03
CA ASP A 462 5.58 15.28 -4.10
C ASP A 462 6.32 14.69 -2.89
N GLY A 463 7.64 14.88 -2.76
CA GLY A 463 8.42 14.37 -1.64
C GLY A 463 8.23 15.18 -0.35
N PHE A 464 8.93 16.31 -0.22
CA PHE A 464 8.87 17.16 0.99
C PHE A 464 7.65 18.06 1.03
N VAL A 465 7.32 18.69 -0.10
CA VAL A 465 6.20 19.63 -0.22
C VAL A 465 5.33 19.19 -1.37
N ARG A 466 4.07 18.91 -1.09
CA ARG A 466 3.12 18.56 -2.13
C ARG A 466 2.90 19.73 -3.09
N ALA A 467 3.14 19.54 -4.38
CA ALA A 467 2.79 20.51 -5.41
C ALA A 467 1.28 20.58 -5.65
N ILE A 468 0.83 21.64 -6.32
CA ILE A 468 -0.56 21.83 -6.75
C ILE A 468 -0.90 20.77 -7.80
N TRP A 469 -2.15 20.29 -7.85
CA TRP A 469 -2.63 19.26 -8.77
C TRP A 469 -2.26 19.49 -10.25
N SER A 470 -2.28 20.75 -10.71
CA SER A 470 -1.89 21.09 -12.09
C SER A 470 -0.42 20.77 -12.42
N ARG A 471 0.46 20.71 -11.41
CA ARG A 471 1.86 20.32 -11.56
C ARG A 471 2.07 18.82 -11.32
N LEU A 472 1.29 18.21 -10.43
CA LEU A 472 1.31 16.76 -10.19
C LEU A 472 0.77 15.98 -11.38
N ALA A 473 -0.27 16.51 -12.06
CA ALA A 473 -0.87 15.88 -13.25
C ALA A 473 0.04 15.92 -14.49
N GLN A 474 1.12 16.73 -14.49
CA GLN A 474 2.11 16.67 -15.56
C GLN A 474 2.91 15.37 -15.41
N LYS A 475 2.89 14.53 -16.46
CA LYS A 475 3.61 13.25 -16.52
C LYS A 475 5.05 13.43 -16.03
N GLY A 476 5.33 13.00 -14.80
CA GLY A 476 6.67 12.82 -14.29
C GLY A 476 7.11 11.38 -14.52
N GLU A 477 8.39 11.11 -14.49
CA GLU A 477 8.90 9.74 -14.40
C GLU A 477 8.41 9.15 -13.07
N VAL A 478 7.62 8.11 -13.16
CA VAL A 478 6.92 7.50 -12.04
C VAL A 478 7.89 6.69 -11.17
N LEU A 479 8.78 5.95 -11.80
CA LEU A 479 9.94 5.33 -11.16
C LEU A 479 11.19 5.78 -11.90
N PRO A 480 12.30 6.10 -11.20
CA PRO A 480 13.55 6.42 -11.88
C PRO A 480 13.95 5.23 -12.75
N ARG A 481 14.32 5.49 -14.01
CA ARG A 481 14.97 4.47 -14.81
C ARG A 481 16.26 4.08 -14.08
N HIS A 482 16.55 2.79 -13.99
CA HIS A 482 17.76 2.30 -13.36
C HIS A 482 18.97 3.07 -13.84
N ALA A 483 19.62 3.77 -12.93
CA ALA A 483 20.93 4.42 -13.18
C ALA A 483 22.09 3.45 -12.88
N LYS A 484 21.89 2.16 -13.04
CA LYS A 484 22.96 1.16 -13.00
C LYS A 484 23.17 0.63 -14.42
N GLU A 485 23.86 1.43 -15.22
CA GLU A 485 24.83 0.95 -16.20
C GLU A 485 26.24 1.01 -15.60
#